data_1819a9195baf33009222224c5ac12e1e
#
_entry.id   1819a9195baf33009222224c5ac12e1e
#
_cell.length_a   1.000
_cell.length_b   1.000
_cell.length_c   1.000
_cell.angle_alpha   90.00
_cell.angle_beta   90.00
_cell.angle_gamma   90.00
#
_symmetry.space_group_name_H-M   'P 1'
#
loop_
_entity.id
_entity.type
_entity.pdbx_description
1 polymer ?
#
loop_
_entity_poly.entity_id
_entity_poly.type
_entity_poly.pdbx_seq_one_letter_code
_entity_poly.pdbx_strand_id
1 'polypeptide(L)'
;MPPLHLYVDGSCGDNRNVGKETIAGWGVCIVRGDSGTGKGQGEVIEEFSGRVITDPESPEYMGASVGSNNTAELTAIGHALRWALIDGKKDALTIRSDSEYASNLTIGIWKPKANKELVRRIRSFWKECLLNRTVTVEHVR
;
A
#
# COMPACT_ATOMS: atom_id res chain seq x y z
N MET A 1 13.53 -6.16 18.72
CA MET A 1 13.79 -5.48 17.43
C MET A 1 13.09 -4.15 17.38
N PRO A 2 13.74 -3.10 16.90
CA PRO A 2 13.04 -1.82 16.70
C PRO A 2 11.86 -2.00 15.73
N PRO A 3 10.77 -1.27 15.92
CA PRO A 3 9.59 -1.43 15.08
C PRO A 3 9.87 -1.04 13.62
N LEU A 4 9.14 -1.69 12.72
CA LEU A 4 9.21 -1.44 11.29
C LEU A 4 7.98 -0.64 10.85
N HIS A 5 8.19 0.47 10.18
CA HIS A 5 7.12 1.31 9.65
C HIS A 5 7.25 1.43 8.14
N LEU A 6 6.18 1.13 7.44
CA LEU A 6 6.10 1.23 5.99
C LEU A 6 5.19 2.40 5.63
N TYR A 7 5.79 3.50 5.23
CA TYR A 7 5.04 4.68 4.78
C TYR A 7 4.67 4.51 3.32
N VAL A 8 3.39 4.61 3.02
CA VAL A 8 2.87 4.42 1.67
C VAL A 8 2.18 5.68 1.19
N ASP A 9 2.29 5.95 -0.10
CA ASP A 9 1.69 7.13 -0.71
C ASP A 9 1.36 6.85 -2.18
N GLY A 10 0.32 7.49 -2.67
CA GLY A 10 -0.08 7.41 -4.06
C GLY A 10 -0.57 8.75 -4.58
N SER A 11 -0.36 9.00 -5.85
CA SER A 11 -0.76 10.26 -6.46
C SER A 11 -1.17 10.07 -7.92
N CYS A 12 -1.97 11.00 -8.41
CA CYS A 12 -2.45 11.04 -9.78
C CYS A 12 -2.36 12.46 -10.30
N GLY A 13 -1.84 12.63 -11.51
CA GLY A 13 -1.67 13.94 -12.12
C GLY A 13 -2.98 14.64 -12.45
N ASP A 14 -3.98 13.88 -12.92
CA ASP A 14 -5.31 14.40 -13.19
C ASP A 14 -6.35 13.40 -12.69
N ASN A 15 -6.93 13.69 -11.55
CA ASN A 15 -7.90 12.80 -10.89
C ASN A 15 -9.35 13.05 -11.32
N ARG A 16 -9.61 14.02 -12.24
CA ARG A 16 -10.98 14.36 -12.67
C ARG A 16 -11.45 13.52 -13.84
N ASN A 17 -10.54 13.17 -14.73
CA ASN A 17 -10.84 12.42 -15.95
C ASN A 17 -10.00 11.15 -16.01
N VAL A 18 -10.16 10.27 -15.01
CA VAL A 18 -9.33 9.07 -14.91
C VAL A 18 -9.76 7.99 -15.88
N GLY A 19 -8.78 7.26 -16.40
CA GLY A 19 -8.96 6.14 -17.29
C GLY A 19 -7.71 5.28 -17.33
N LYS A 20 -7.64 4.34 -18.26
CA LYS A 20 -6.48 3.45 -18.40
C LYS A 20 -5.19 4.20 -18.74
N GLU A 21 -5.32 5.32 -19.46
CA GLU A 21 -4.18 6.12 -19.90
C GLU A 21 -3.70 7.10 -18.82
N THR A 22 -4.46 7.28 -17.74
CA THR A 22 -4.10 8.22 -16.69
C THR A 22 -2.90 7.70 -15.91
N ILE A 23 -1.88 8.55 -15.77
CA ILE A 23 -0.67 8.18 -15.05
C ILE A 23 -0.87 8.42 -13.55
N ALA A 24 -0.75 7.36 -12.78
CA ALA A 24 -0.77 7.42 -11.32
C ALA A 24 0.44 6.64 -10.79
N GLY A 25 1.00 7.12 -9.70
CA GLY A 25 2.19 6.55 -9.09
C GLY A 25 1.98 6.17 -7.64
N TRP A 26 2.77 5.22 -7.17
CA TRP A 26 2.75 4.77 -5.79
C TRP A 26 4.19 4.74 -5.25
N GLY A 27 4.32 4.88 -3.95
CA GLY A 27 5.62 4.81 -3.29
C GLY A 27 5.54 4.14 -1.93
N VAL A 28 6.63 3.49 -1.54
CA VAL A 28 6.78 2.84 -0.23
C VAL A 28 8.14 3.21 0.32
N CYS A 29 8.17 3.65 1.59
CA CYS A 29 9.40 3.93 2.32
C CYS A 29 9.39 3.10 3.60
N ILE A 30 10.41 2.27 3.78
CA ILE A 30 10.52 1.36 4.92
C ILE A 30 11.52 1.92 5.90
N VAL A 31 11.08 2.16 7.13
CA VAL A 31 11.87 2.80 8.19
C VAL A 31 11.91 1.90 9.42
N ARG A 32 13.09 1.68 9.95
CA ARG A 32 13.28 0.92 11.19
C ARG A 32 13.63 1.88 12.33
N GLY A 33 13.02 1.67 13.49
CA GLY A 33 13.30 2.44 14.68
C GLY A 33 12.63 3.80 14.75
N ASP A 34 11.64 4.03 13.87
CA ASP A 34 10.84 5.25 13.87
C ASP A 34 9.87 5.24 15.06
N SER A 35 9.60 6.41 15.61
CA SER A 35 8.61 6.57 16.67
C SER A 35 7.16 6.52 16.16
N GLY A 36 6.98 6.54 14.83
CA GLY A 36 5.67 6.62 14.21
C GLY A 36 5.12 8.02 14.07
N THR A 37 5.92 9.03 14.39
CA THR A 37 5.49 10.44 14.28
C THR A 37 5.77 11.04 12.90
N GLY A 38 6.55 10.35 12.07
CA GLY A 38 6.92 10.84 10.75
C GLY A 38 7.95 11.96 10.76
N LYS A 39 8.66 12.15 11.85
CA LYS A 39 9.60 13.27 12.02
C LYS A 39 11.07 12.90 11.78
N GLY A 40 11.31 11.95 10.90
CA GLY A 40 12.67 11.60 10.51
C GLY A 40 13.48 10.84 11.55
N GLN A 41 12.81 10.25 12.52
CA GLN A 41 13.44 9.39 13.50
C GLN A 41 13.45 7.96 12.96
N GLY A 42 14.61 7.35 12.94
CA GLY A 42 14.77 6.01 12.44
C GLY A 42 15.59 5.95 11.17
N GLU A 43 15.89 4.76 10.73
CA GLU A 43 16.74 4.50 9.58
C GLU A 43 15.90 4.03 8.40
N VAL A 44 16.03 4.70 7.25
CA VAL A 44 15.41 4.26 6.01
C VAL A 44 16.16 3.04 5.52
N ILE A 45 15.47 1.89 5.48
CA ILE A 45 16.05 0.63 5.04
C ILE A 45 15.93 0.47 3.54
N GLU A 46 14.79 0.86 2.98
CA GLU A 46 14.48 0.67 1.57
C GLU A 46 13.41 1.64 1.11
N GLU A 47 13.51 2.10 -0.11
CA GLU A 47 12.50 2.91 -0.77
C GLU A 47 12.28 2.36 -2.17
N PHE A 48 11.03 2.25 -2.57
CA PHE A 48 10.71 1.84 -3.93
C PHE A 48 9.39 2.48 -4.36
N SER A 49 9.25 2.61 -5.66
CA SER A 49 8.08 3.27 -6.25
C SER A 49 7.83 2.72 -7.64
N GLY A 50 6.68 3.05 -8.17
CA GLY A 50 6.33 2.61 -9.50
C GLY A 50 5.05 3.28 -9.99
N ARG A 51 4.60 2.81 -11.12
CA ARG A 51 3.38 3.27 -11.77
C ARG A 51 2.27 2.27 -11.49
N VAL A 52 1.05 2.76 -11.29
CA VAL A 52 -0.13 1.90 -11.22
C VAL A 52 -0.31 1.21 -12.57
N ILE A 53 -0.32 -0.10 -12.57
CA ILE A 53 -0.45 -0.91 -13.78
C ILE A 53 -1.91 -1.33 -13.95
N THR A 54 -2.46 -1.04 -15.12
CA THR A 54 -3.85 -1.36 -15.45
C THR A 54 -3.97 -2.49 -16.49
N ASP A 55 -2.85 -2.98 -17.01
CA ASP A 55 -2.81 -4.05 -17.98
C ASP A 55 -2.81 -5.42 -17.28
N PRO A 56 -3.88 -6.22 -17.42
CA PRO A 56 -3.95 -7.54 -16.80
C PRO A 56 -2.87 -8.53 -17.25
N GLU A 57 -2.23 -8.27 -18.38
CA GLU A 57 -1.15 -9.11 -18.89
C GLU A 57 0.19 -8.84 -18.24
N SER A 58 0.32 -7.69 -17.54
CA SER A 58 1.58 -7.32 -16.89
C SER A 58 1.79 -8.13 -15.61
N PRO A 59 3.03 -8.60 -15.33
CA PRO A 59 3.34 -9.27 -14.07
C PRO A 59 3.21 -8.36 -12.85
N GLU A 60 3.19 -7.04 -13.06
CA GLU A 60 3.02 -6.05 -11.99
C GLU A 60 1.55 -5.67 -11.75
N TYR A 61 0.62 -6.26 -12.51
CA TYR A 61 -0.80 -5.97 -12.36
C TYR A 61 -1.33 -6.44 -10.99
N MET A 62 -2.04 -5.56 -10.31
CA MET A 62 -2.61 -5.82 -8.99
C MET A 62 -4.13 -5.76 -8.96
N GLY A 63 -4.76 -5.44 -10.08
CA GLY A 63 -6.21 -5.39 -10.20
C GLY A 63 -6.79 -4.02 -10.50
N ALA A 64 -5.96 -2.99 -10.64
CA ALA A 64 -6.46 -1.65 -10.98
C ALA A 64 -6.92 -1.59 -12.43
N SER A 65 -8.10 -1.01 -12.66
CA SER A 65 -8.62 -0.80 -14.02
C SER A 65 -8.32 0.60 -14.55
N VAL A 66 -8.01 1.53 -13.67
CA VAL A 66 -7.66 2.91 -14.03
C VAL A 66 -6.55 3.41 -13.12
N GLY A 67 -5.86 4.47 -13.54
CA GLY A 67 -4.95 5.22 -12.68
C GLY A 67 -5.71 6.36 -12.03
N SER A 68 -5.71 6.41 -10.70
CA SER A 68 -6.38 7.45 -9.93
C SER A 68 -5.67 7.60 -8.58
N ASN A 69 -6.02 8.62 -7.80
CA ASN A 69 -5.50 8.74 -6.44
C ASN A 69 -5.85 7.50 -5.61
N ASN A 70 -7.09 7.03 -5.70
CA ASN A 70 -7.55 5.87 -4.93
C ASN A 70 -6.83 4.58 -5.34
N THR A 71 -6.64 4.32 -6.64
CA THR A 71 -5.91 3.14 -7.09
C THR A 71 -4.43 3.22 -6.73
N ALA A 72 -3.84 4.41 -6.77
CA ALA A 72 -2.45 4.62 -6.39
C ALA A 72 -2.24 4.35 -4.89
N GLU A 73 -3.13 4.85 -4.03
CA GLU A 73 -3.07 4.63 -2.59
C GLU A 73 -3.22 3.15 -2.25
N LEU A 74 -4.20 2.48 -2.86
CA LEU A 74 -4.41 1.04 -2.67
C LEU A 74 -3.21 0.24 -3.16
N THR A 75 -2.68 0.57 -4.34
CA THR A 75 -1.54 -0.13 -4.92
C THR A 75 -0.30 0.02 -4.05
N ALA A 76 -0.08 1.19 -3.44
CA ALA A 76 1.02 1.41 -2.51
C ALA A 76 0.94 0.45 -1.31
N ILE A 77 -0.24 0.31 -0.72
CA ILE A 77 -0.46 -0.64 0.38
C ILE A 77 -0.19 -2.07 -0.09
N GLY A 78 -0.67 -2.42 -1.29
CA GLY A 78 -0.45 -3.75 -1.87
C GLY A 78 1.03 -4.08 -2.03
N HIS A 79 1.82 -3.13 -2.52
CA HIS A 79 3.27 -3.33 -2.67
C HIS A 79 3.99 -3.42 -1.32
N ALA A 80 3.53 -2.66 -0.32
CA ALA A 80 4.08 -2.77 1.03
C ALA A 80 3.84 -4.15 1.63
N LEU A 81 2.63 -4.67 1.48
CA LEU A 81 2.28 -6.03 1.96
C LEU A 81 3.06 -7.11 1.21
N ARG A 82 3.20 -6.95 -0.10
CA ARG A 82 3.98 -7.87 -0.92
C ARG A 82 5.44 -7.89 -0.51
N TRP A 83 6.01 -6.71 -0.21
CA TRP A 83 7.37 -6.63 0.33
C TRP A 83 7.48 -7.42 1.64
N ALA A 84 6.50 -7.26 2.54
CA ALA A 84 6.49 -7.97 3.82
C ALA A 84 6.45 -9.49 3.64
N LEU A 85 5.70 -9.97 2.64
CA LEU A 85 5.63 -11.40 2.31
C LEU A 85 6.96 -11.91 1.78
N ILE A 86 7.62 -11.15 0.89
CA ILE A 86 8.91 -11.53 0.29
C ILE A 86 10.01 -11.49 1.34
N ASP A 87 10.00 -10.47 2.22
CA ASP A 87 10.95 -10.35 3.33
C ASP A 87 10.91 -11.57 4.25
N GLY A 88 9.73 -12.12 4.49
CA GLY A 88 9.54 -13.37 5.21
C GLY A 88 9.90 -13.34 6.68
N LYS A 89 10.25 -12.18 7.24
CA LYS A 89 10.53 -12.05 8.67
C LYS A 89 9.22 -12.02 9.46
N LYS A 90 9.32 -12.27 10.76
CA LYS A 90 8.16 -12.39 11.64
C LYS A 90 7.96 -11.21 12.57
N ASP A 91 8.85 -10.23 12.55
CA ASP A 91 8.73 -9.05 13.39
C ASP A 91 7.51 -8.21 12.98
N ALA A 92 6.91 -7.54 13.96
CA ALA A 92 5.74 -6.71 13.73
C ALA A 92 6.06 -5.52 12.83
N LEU A 93 5.10 -5.13 12.00
CA LEU A 93 5.23 -3.93 11.18
C LEU A 93 3.92 -3.14 11.16
N THR A 94 4.04 -1.85 10.87
CA THR A 94 2.90 -0.94 10.73
C THR A 94 2.98 -0.28 9.36
N ILE A 95 1.91 -0.42 8.59
CA ILE A 95 1.74 0.32 7.33
C ILE A 95 1.03 1.62 7.66
N ARG A 96 1.63 2.75 7.25
CA ARG A 96 1.11 4.08 7.54
C ARG A 96 0.71 4.75 6.22
N SER A 97 -0.59 5.05 6.12
CA SER A 97 -1.19 5.65 4.92
C SER A 97 -1.95 6.92 5.31
N ASP A 98 -1.87 7.96 4.50
CA ASP A 98 -2.69 9.15 4.68
C ASP A 98 -4.08 8.98 4.05
N SER A 99 -4.34 7.86 3.39
CA SER A 99 -5.64 7.56 2.79
C SER A 99 -6.51 6.73 3.74
N GLU A 100 -7.52 7.37 4.31
CA GLU A 100 -8.54 6.67 5.11
C GLU A 100 -9.27 5.62 4.26
N TYR A 101 -9.57 5.98 3.00
CA TYR A 101 -10.21 5.08 2.04
C TYR A 101 -9.41 3.79 1.86
N ALA A 102 -8.13 3.91 1.52
CA ALA A 102 -7.30 2.74 1.27
C ALA A 102 -7.09 1.90 2.54
N SER A 103 -6.86 2.55 3.68
CA SER A 103 -6.66 1.87 4.95
C SER A 103 -7.88 1.06 5.36
N ASN A 104 -9.06 1.66 5.34
CA ASN A 104 -10.30 1.00 5.76
C ASN A 104 -10.75 -0.12 4.82
N LEU A 105 -10.47 0.02 3.53
CA LEU A 105 -10.75 -1.05 2.57
C LEU A 105 -9.82 -2.24 2.78
N THR A 106 -8.55 -1.99 3.07
CA THR A 106 -7.56 -3.06 3.26
C THR A 106 -7.91 -3.93 4.47
N ILE A 107 -8.23 -3.31 5.60
CA ILE A 107 -8.53 -4.06 6.83
C ILE A 107 -9.99 -4.54 6.90
N GLY A 108 -10.82 -4.20 5.92
CA GLY A 108 -12.17 -4.73 5.81
C GLY A 108 -13.25 -3.97 6.58
N ILE A 109 -12.95 -2.78 7.13
CA ILE A 109 -13.96 -1.94 7.80
C ILE A 109 -14.98 -1.44 6.79
N TRP A 110 -14.53 -1.06 5.58
CA TRP A 110 -15.40 -0.61 4.51
C TRP A 110 -15.50 -1.69 3.42
N LYS A 111 -16.68 -1.78 2.80
CA LYS A 111 -16.87 -2.63 1.62
C LYS A 111 -16.57 -1.84 0.36
N PRO A 112 -15.85 -2.43 -0.62
CA PRO A 112 -15.55 -1.71 -1.85
C PRO A 112 -16.79 -1.56 -2.72
N LYS A 113 -17.06 -0.34 -3.19
CA LYS A 113 -18.06 -0.05 -4.20
C LYS A 113 -17.42 0.00 -5.61
N ALA A 114 -16.14 0.32 -5.64
CA ALA A 114 -15.31 0.34 -6.83
C ALA A 114 -13.97 -0.33 -6.49
N ASN A 115 -13.14 -0.55 -7.50
CA ASN A 115 -11.80 -1.16 -7.33
C ASN A 115 -11.85 -2.53 -6.63
N LYS A 116 -12.92 -3.30 -6.88
CA LYS A 116 -13.18 -4.55 -6.16
C LYS A 116 -12.08 -5.59 -6.34
N GLU A 117 -11.55 -5.73 -7.55
CA GLU A 117 -10.48 -6.69 -7.83
C GLU A 117 -9.18 -6.29 -7.12
N LEU A 118 -8.83 -5.01 -7.18
CA LEU A 118 -7.65 -4.48 -6.51
C LEU A 118 -7.75 -4.70 -5.00
N VAL A 119 -8.88 -4.33 -4.41
CA VAL A 119 -9.12 -4.51 -2.96
C VAL A 119 -9.06 -5.98 -2.57
N ARG A 120 -9.65 -6.86 -3.38
CA ARG A 120 -9.64 -8.31 -3.12
C ARG A 120 -8.21 -8.85 -3.03
N ARG A 121 -7.38 -8.46 -3.98
CA ARG A 121 -5.97 -8.91 -4.01
C ARG A 121 -5.15 -8.35 -2.85
N ILE A 122 -5.37 -7.09 -2.52
CA ILE A 122 -4.68 -6.46 -1.39
C ILE A 122 -5.08 -7.11 -0.08
N ARG A 123 -6.37 -7.39 0.13
CA ARG A 123 -6.84 -8.10 1.31
C ARG A 123 -6.26 -9.51 1.42
N SER A 124 -6.07 -10.18 0.28
CA SER A 124 -5.44 -11.49 0.25
C SER A 124 -4.00 -11.41 0.75
N PHE A 125 -3.23 -10.41 0.31
CA PHE A 125 -1.87 -10.18 0.79
C PHE A 125 -1.86 -9.90 2.30
N TRP A 126 -2.79 -9.06 2.77
CA TRP A 126 -2.87 -8.70 4.19
C TRP A 126 -3.16 -9.93 5.05
N LYS A 127 -4.14 -10.73 4.68
CA LYS A 127 -4.47 -11.96 5.40
C LYS A 127 -3.31 -12.95 5.42
N GLU A 128 -2.60 -13.07 4.31
CA GLU A 128 -1.42 -13.93 4.22
C GLU A 128 -0.30 -13.46 5.13
N CYS A 129 -0.04 -12.16 5.19
CA CYS A 129 0.93 -11.58 6.13
C CYS A 129 0.58 -11.91 7.57
N LEU A 130 -0.69 -11.81 7.95
CA LEU A 130 -1.15 -12.04 9.31
C LEU A 130 -0.94 -13.48 9.78
N LEU A 131 -0.72 -14.43 8.88
CA LEU A 131 -0.44 -15.81 9.25
C LEU A 131 0.94 -15.94 9.93
N ASN A 132 1.88 -15.04 9.64
CA ASN A 132 3.26 -15.15 10.09
C ASN A 132 3.77 -13.98 10.92
N ARG A 133 3.08 -12.84 10.88
CA ARG A 133 3.53 -11.64 11.60
C ARG A 133 2.35 -10.72 11.92
N THR A 134 2.55 -9.83 12.88
CA THR A 134 1.57 -8.81 13.19
C THR A 134 1.73 -7.66 12.21
N VAL A 135 0.66 -7.33 11.51
CA VAL A 135 0.60 -6.21 10.57
C VAL A 135 -0.53 -5.29 10.98
N THR A 136 -0.20 -4.04 11.26
CA THR A 136 -1.18 -3.01 11.57
C THR A 136 -1.22 -2.03 10.39
N VAL A 137 -2.40 -1.64 9.97
CA VAL A 137 -2.59 -0.61 8.95
C VAL A 137 -3.20 0.60 9.63
N GLU A 138 -2.49 1.71 9.67
CA GLU A 138 -2.92 2.92 10.33
C GLU A 138 -3.09 4.07 9.36
N HIS A 139 -4.20 4.79 9.52
CA HIS A 139 -4.41 6.06 8.84
C HIS A 139 -3.64 7.14 9.58
N VAL A 140 -2.78 7.88 8.88
CA VAL A 140 -2.01 8.99 9.43
C VAL A 140 -2.42 10.28 8.74
N ARG A 141 -2.32 11.38 9.45
CA ARG A 141 -2.70 12.69 8.92
C ARG A 141 -1.49 13.52 8.50
#